data_e1c91da2df63c0c50c523ca5a616c2ad
#
_entry.id   e1c91da2df63c0c50c523ca5a616c2ad
#
_cell.length_a   1.000
_cell.length_b   1.000
_cell.length_c   1.000
_cell.angle_alpha   90.00
_cell.angle_beta   90.00
_cell.angle_gamma   90.00
#
_symmetry.space_group_name_H-M   'P 1'
#
loop_
_entity.id
_entity.type
_entity.pdbx_description
1 polymer ?
#
loop_
_entity_poly.entity_id
_entity_poly.type
_entity_poly.pdbx_seq_one_letter_code
_entity_poly.pdbx_strand_id
1 'polypeptide(L)'
;MRSISALVDISNYVMLELGRPTHFYDLKKIPADRLTVRWAREGESVQLLNGETVALDPWYGVICAGDEPECLAGIMGGESSSISTETTDLFIESAFWFPKAIQGRCRKLNFSTDAAYRYERGVDFASTAEHLEYITRLVLDICGTPETTVGPVADVQTALPTRAPVKMRVDRCRKVVGVEIPVESMETSFKRLGFDFTYDDGVFTVVPPSFRFDIEIEEDLIEEVARLYGLEKLPDRPPLARSAMKPSREERRDQHALRREMAEQGYQELINFSFVPEDWERVFAGNDSPIRLLNPIASQLSVMRTQLIGGLVDILKYNLNRRAERVRVFELGRVFFPDPSIEEGPWTVKGVRQPQHIAGLAYGDADDKQWGKPARRVDFYDVKGDLERLAAPMKLRFVKEAFPALHPGRSAAVYLGSKRIGFIGELHPKAAQAYELPHAPVCLLYT
;
A
#
# COMPACT_ATOMS: atom_id res chain seq x y z
N MET A 1 -14.48 -15.04 -1.19
CA MET A 1 -15.73 -15.45 -0.49
C MET A 1 -15.80 -16.95 -0.40
N ARG A 2 -16.46 -17.50 0.62
CA ARG A 2 -16.78 -18.93 0.76
C ARG A 2 -18.30 -19.08 0.78
N SER A 3 -18.82 -20.20 0.28
CA SER A 3 -20.25 -20.56 0.40
C SER A 3 -20.60 -20.79 1.87
N ILE A 4 -21.74 -20.26 2.30
CA ILE A 4 -22.24 -20.36 3.68
C ILE A 4 -23.62 -21.02 3.67
N SER A 5 -24.58 -20.42 2.94
CA SER A 5 -25.93 -20.93 2.73
C SER A 5 -26.47 -20.38 1.40
N ALA A 6 -27.51 -21.00 0.85
CA ALA A 6 -28.10 -20.55 -0.41
C ALA A 6 -28.49 -19.07 -0.39
N LEU A 7 -29.08 -18.58 0.68
CA LEU A 7 -29.46 -17.17 0.81
C LEU A 7 -28.26 -16.23 0.83
N VAL A 8 -27.24 -16.56 1.62
CA VAL A 8 -26.00 -15.75 1.66
C VAL A 8 -25.30 -15.77 0.30
N ASP A 9 -25.29 -16.90 -0.39
CA ASP A 9 -24.66 -17.05 -1.70
C ASP A 9 -25.43 -16.25 -2.77
N ILE A 10 -26.78 -16.23 -2.72
CA ILE A 10 -27.61 -15.37 -3.58
C ILE A 10 -27.29 -13.88 -3.34
N SER A 11 -27.24 -13.43 -2.08
CA SER A 11 -26.85 -12.04 -1.75
C SER A 11 -25.47 -11.70 -2.29
N ASN A 12 -24.49 -12.58 -2.09
CA ASN A 12 -23.14 -12.41 -2.62
C ASN A 12 -23.13 -12.38 -4.16
N TYR A 13 -23.91 -13.23 -4.81
CA TYR A 13 -24.01 -13.27 -6.27
C TYR A 13 -24.55 -11.93 -6.82
N VAL A 14 -25.66 -11.44 -6.27
CA VAL A 14 -26.25 -10.15 -6.67
C VAL A 14 -25.28 -9.00 -6.43
N MET A 15 -24.57 -9.01 -5.31
CA MET A 15 -23.55 -8.00 -5.01
C MET A 15 -22.40 -8.03 -6.02
N LEU A 16 -21.96 -9.20 -6.46
CA LEU A 16 -20.86 -9.32 -7.44
C LEU A 16 -21.32 -9.01 -8.86
N GLU A 17 -22.52 -9.39 -9.25
CA GLU A 17 -23.07 -9.17 -10.59
C GLU A 17 -23.52 -7.72 -10.81
N LEU A 18 -24.26 -7.15 -9.85
CA LEU A 18 -24.92 -5.85 -9.99
C LEU A 18 -24.27 -4.74 -9.13
N GLY A 19 -23.26 -5.07 -8.32
CA GLY A 19 -22.65 -4.09 -7.41
C GLY A 19 -23.56 -3.69 -6.23
N ARG A 20 -24.68 -4.41 -6.02
CA ARG A 20 -25.68 -4.12 -5.00
C ARG A 20 -25.50 -5.03 -3.78
N PRO A 21 -24.95 -4.57 -2.65
CA PRO A 21 -25.03 -5.32 -1.41
C PRO A 21 -26.49 -5.36 -0.94
N THR A 22 -26.92 -6.54 -0.54
CA THR A 22 -28.26 -6.79 0.02
C THR A 22 -28.12 -7.48 1.36
N HIS A 23 -29.13 -7.37 2.22
CA HIS A 23 -29.15 -8.04 3.50
C HIS A 23 -30.44 -8.82 3.71
N PHE A 24 -30.34 -10.00 4.31
CA PHE A 24 -31.45 -10.83 4.71
C PHE A 24 -31.59 -10.83 6.22
N TYR A 25 -32.80 -10.55 6.67
CA TYR A 25 -33.21 -10.70 8.07
C TYR A 25 -34.12 -11.90 8.23
N ASP A 26 -33.99 -12.60 9.32
CA ASP A 26 -35.01 -13.56 9.76
C ASP A 26 -36.21 -12.77 10.32
N LEU A 27 -37.32 -12.77 9.59
CA LEU A 27 -38.49 -11.96 9.93
C LEU A 27 -39.05 -12.29 11.33
N LYS A 28 -38.91 -13.54 11.78
CA LYS A 28 -39.36 -13.97 13.10
C LYS A 28 -38.50 -13.45 14.24
N LYS A 29 -37.26 -13.05 13.95
CA LYS A 29 -36.33 -12.49 14.93
C LYS A 29 -36.41 -10.96 15.01
N ILE A 30 -37.11 -10.31 14.10
CA ILE A 30 -37.31 -8.87 14.15
C ILE A 30 -38.43 -8.57 15.18
N PRO A 31 -38.12 -7.92 16.33
CA PRO A 31 -39.06 -7.73 17.42
C PRO A 31 -40.05 -6.57 17.17
N ALA A 32 -40.17 -6.08 15.94
CA ALA A 32 -41.00 -4.95 15.56
C ALA A 32 -41.62 -5.16 14.19
N ASP A 33 -42.70 -4.43 13.94
CA ASP A 33 -43.44 -4.44 12.67
C ASP A 33 -42.80 -3.57 11.59
N ARG A 34 -41.69 -2.87 11.91
CA ARG A 34 -40.97 -1.98 11.00
C ARG A 34 -39.49 -1.88 11.34
N LEU A 35 -38.67 -1.65 10.33
CA LEU A 35 -37.28 -1.23 10.48
C LEU A 35 -37.17 0.29 10.33
N THR A 36 -36.33 0.89 11.14
CA THR A 36 -36.08 2.34 11.14
C THR A 36 -34.60 2.63 10.90
N VAL A 37 -34.32 3.50 9.95
CA VAL A 37 -32.95 3.96 9.68
C VAL A 37 -32.72 5.27 10.41
N ARG A 38 -31.66 5.34 11.21
CA ARG A 38 -31.27 6.54 11.94
C ARG A 38 -29.77 6.60 12.20
N TRP A 39 -29.28 7.70 12.70
CA TRP A 39 -27.97 7.74 13.33
C TRP A 39 -28.01 7.06 14.69
N ALA A 40 -26.90 6.40 15.05
CA ALA A 40 -26.76 5.81 16.38
C ALA A 40 -26.77 6.87 17.47
N ARG A 41 -27.07 6.46 18.71
CA ARG A 41 -27.02 7.29 19.91
C ARG A 41 -25.80 6.94 20.73
N GLU A 42 -25.34 7.86 21.53
CA GLU A 42 -24.22 7.62 22.45
C GLU A 42 -24.58 6.54 23.48
N GLY A 43 -23.68 5.59 23.68
CA GLY A 43 -23.86 4.48 24.62
C GLY A 43 -24.58 3.25 24.01
N GLU A 44 -25.06 3.31 22.78
CA GLU A 44 -25.58 2.12 22.10
C GLU A 44 -24.45 1.17 21.69
N SER A 45 -24.80 -0.09 21.50
CA SER A 45 -23.90 -1.11 20.94
C SER A 45 -24.67 -2.09 20.06
N VAL A 46 -23.95 -2.76 19.16
CA VAL A 46 -24.51 -3.81 18.32
C VAL A 46 -23.51 -4.95 18.20
N GLN A 47 -23.97 -6.19 18.34
CA GLN A 47 -23.19 -7.38 18.05
C GLN A 47 -23.33 -7.71 16.56
N LEU A 48 -22.20 -7.77 15.86
CA LEU A 48 -22.13 -7.96 14.43
C LEU A 48 -21.95 -9.43 14.04
N LEU A 49 -22.21 -9.76 12.77
CA LEU A 49 -22.07 -11.12 12.19
C LEU A 49 -20.64 -11.68 12.27
N ASN A 50 -19.61 -10.87 12.50
CA ASN A 50 -18.25 -11.33 12.73
C ASN A 50 -17.98 -11.71 14.21
N GLY A 51 -18.99 -11.59 15.08
CA GLY A 51 -18.90 -11.88 16.51
C GLY A 51 -18.40 -10.71 17.37
N GLU A 52 -18.01 -9.59 16.77
CA GLU A 52 -17.56 -8.40 17.50
C GLU A 52 -18.75 -7.58 18.00
N THR A 53 -18.66 -7.07 19.22
CA THR A 53 -19.59 -6.07 19.75
C THR A 53 -19.00 -4.69 19.59
N VAL A 54 -19.64 -3.85 18.80
CA VAL A 54 -19.20 -2.49 18.50
C VAL A 54 -19.96 -1.49 19.36
N ALA A 55 -19.22 -0.67 20.10
CA ALA A 55 -19.77 0.51 20.74
C ALA A 55 -20.05 1.59 19.69
N LEU A 56 -21.28 2.11 19.71
CA LEU A 56 -21.75 3.07 18.72
C LEU A 56 -21.60 4.50 19.21
N ASP A 57 -21.39 5.39 18.28
CA ASP A 57 -21.48 6.83 18.50
C ASP A 57 -22.36 7.46 17.36
N PRO A 58 -22.76 8.72 17.49
CA PRO A 58 -23.63 9.37 16.51
C PRO A 58 -23.07 9.47 15.07
N TRP A 59 -21.86 9.01 14.84
CA TRP A 59 -21.24 8.97 13.51
C TRP A 59 -21.63 7.73 12.71
N TYR A 60 -22.20 6.69 13.34
CA TYR A 60 -22.63 5.47 12.67
C TYR A 60 -24.11 5.55 12.29
N GLY A 61 -24.43 5.19 11.03
CA GLY A 61 -25.80 4.88 10.62
C GLY A 61 -26.18 3.48 11.12
N VAL A 62 -27.39 3.33 11.63
CA VAL A 62 -27.92 2.04 12.08
C VAL A 62 -29.30 1.77 11.51
N ILE A 63 -29.60 0.50 11.34
CA ILE A 63 -30.95 0.01 11.07
C ILE A 63 -31.44 -0.61 12.36
N CYS A 64 -32.61 -0.20 12.83
CA CYS A 64 -33.16 -0.59 14.10
C CYS A 64 -34.50 -1.31 13.93
N ALA A 65 -34.74 -2.32 14.75
CA ALA A 65 -36.08 -2.86 15.00
C ALA A 65 -36.64 -2.21 16.26
N GLY A 66 -37.67 -1.38 16.11
CA GLY A 66 -38.06 -0.47 17.17
C GLY A 66 -36.93 0.52 17.52
N ASP A 67 -36.47 0.52 18.76
CA ASP A 67 -35.36 1.38 19.21
C ASP A 67 -33.98 0.67 19.21
N GLU A 68 -33.94 -0.65 19.09
CA GLU A 68 -32.70 -1.45 19.20
C GLU A 68 -31.96 -1.51 17.87
N PRO A 69 -30.65 -1.20 17.83
CA PRO A 69 -29.81 -1.36 16.64
C PRO A 69 -29.64 -2.83 16.23
N GLU A 70 -30.05 -3.15 15.02
CA GLU A 70 -29.91 -4.49 14.42
C GLU A 70 -28.70 -4.60 13.49
N CYS A 71 -28.31 -3.52 12.82
CA CYS A 71 -27.24 -3.51 11.83
C CYS A 71 -26.47 -2.19 11.85
N LEU A 72 -25.21 -2.24 11.44
CA LEU A 72 -24.48 -1.08 10.95
C LEU A 72 -24.88 -0.85 9.49
N ALA A 73 -25.63 0.21 9.23
CA ALA A 73 -26.18 0.55 7.91
C ALA A 73 -25.09 0.61 6.82
N GLY A 74 -25.24 -0.22 5.79
CA GLY A 74 -24.30 -0.31 4.66
C GLY A 74 -22.92 -0.88 4.98
N ILE A 75 -22.71 -1.39 6.19
CA ILE A 75 -21.43 -1.93 6.63
C ILE A 75 -21.54 -3.43 6.94
N MET A 76 -22.31 -3.80 7.96
CA MET A 76 -22.44 -5.19 8.38
C MET A 76 -23.73 -5.42 9.16
N GLY A 77 -24.37 -6.54 8.89
CA GLY A 77 -25.53 -7.00 9.66
C GLY A 77 -25.19 -7.39 11.07
N GLY A 78 -26.20 -7.38 11.94
CA GLY A 78 -26.08 -7.85 13.32
C GLY A 78 -26.44 -9.32 13.47
N GLU A 79 -26.01 -9.89 14.59
CA GLU A 79 -26.24 -11.29 14.93
C GLU A 79 -27.69 -11.58 15.34
N SER A 80 -28.36 -10.61 16.01
CA SER A 80 -29.70 -10.78 16.59
C SER A 80 -30.74 -11.20 15.57
N SER A 81 -30.79 -10.53 14.42
CA SER A 81 -31.74 -10.75 13.34
C SER A 81 -31.20 -11.61 12.18
N SER A 82 -30.04 -12.23 12.38
CA SER A 82 -29.37 -13.02 11.35
C SER A 82 -30.18 -14.25 10.91
N ILE A 83 -30.07 -14.57 9.63
CA ILE A 83 -30.65 -15.80 9.04
C ILE A 83 -29.85 -17.03 9.49
N SER A 84 -30.54 -18.16 9.55
CA SER A 84 -29.98 -19.48 9.83
C SER A 84 -30.55 -20.54 8.89
N THR A 85 -30.17 -21.79 9.05
CA THR A 85 -30.74 -22.94 8.34
C THR A 85 -32.21 -23.21 8.69
N GLU A 86 -32.67 -22.65 9.81
CA GLU A 86 -34.06 -22.80 10.30
C GLU A 86 -34.97 -21.64 9.86
N THR A 87 -34.43 -20.63 9.19
CA THR A 87 -35.17 -19.43 8.77
C THR A 87 -36.13 -19.79 7.63
N THR A 88 -37.43 -19.49 7.84
CA THR A 88 -38.51 -19.77 6.88
C THR A 88 -39.15 -18.49 6.33
N ASP A 89 -39.05 -17.39 7.03
CA ASP A 89 -39.62 -16.10 6.67
C ASP A 89 -38.54 -15.03 6.62
N LEU A 90 -38.45 -14.35 5.47
CA LEU A 90 -37.36 -13.41 5.18
C LEU A 90 -37.89 -11.99 5.04
N PHE A 91 -37.11 -11.04 5.54
CA PHE A 91 -37.18 -9.65 5.09
C PHE A 91 -35.91 -9.34 4.30
N ILE A 92 -36.07 -8.83 3.08
CA ILE A 92 -34.95 -8.55 2.16
C ILE A 92 -34.73 -7.03 2.12
N GLU A 93 -33.53 -6.60 2.46
CA GLU A 93 -33.11 -5.21 2.35
C GLU A 93 -32.31 -5.00 1.05
N SER A 94 -32.72 -3.99 0.26
CA SER A 94 -31.96 -3.41 -0.83
C SER A 94 -31.93 -1.91 -0.62
N ALA A 95 -30.77 -1.34 -0.29
CA ALA A 95 -30.67 0.04 0.15
C ALA A 95 -29.72 0.87 -0.73
N PHE A 96 -29.87 2.17 -0.61
CA PHE A 96 -28.88 3.16 -1.03
C PHE A 96 -28.38 3.92 0.20
N TRP A 97 -27.06 4.09 0.27
CA TRP A 97 -26.41 4.90 1.29
C TRP A 97 -25.53 5.96 0.62
N PHE A 98 -25.63 7.20 1.05
CA PHE A 98 -24.70 8.23 0.57
C PHE A 98 -23.26 7.82 0.90
N PRO A 99 -22.31 7.87 -0.06
CA PRO A 99 -20.92 7.47 0.17
C PRO A 99 -20.30 8.08 1.43
N LYS A 100 -20.54 9.37 1.68
CA LYS A 100 -20.07 10.08 2.88
C LYS A 100 -20.63 9.52 4.20
N ALA A 101 -21.76 8.83 4.16
CA ALA A 101 -22.31 8.16 5.34
C ALA A 101 -21.59 6.86 5.69
N ILE A 102 -20.78 6.33 4.79
CA ILE A 102 -20.04 5.06 4.98
C ILE A 102 -18.53 5.29 5.05
N GLN A 103 -18.00 6.25 4.29
CA GLN A 103 -16.57 6.53 4.22
C GLN A 103 -15.90 6.68 5.59
N GLY A 104 -14.80 5.97 5.79
CA GLY A 104 -13.95 6.04 6.97
C GLY A 104 -14.44 5.25 8.19
N ARG A 105 -15.70 4.76 8.21
CA ARG A 105 -16.28 4.05 9.36
C ARG A 105 -15.60 2.70 9.58
N CYS A 106 -15.44 1.92 8.52
CA CYS A 106 -14.72 0.65 8.59
C CYS A 106 -13.27 0.80 9.07
N ARG A 107 -12.59 1.87 8.66
CA ARG A 107 -11.23 2.15 9.15
C ARG A 107 -11.19 2.39 10.66
N LYS A 108 -12.20 3.09 11.22
CA LYS A 108 -12.33 3.33 12.65
C LYS A 108 -12.61 2.03 13.42
N LEU A 109 -13.36 1.11 12.80
CA LEU A 109 -13.68 -0.20 13.34
C LEU A 109 -12.56 -1.25 13.15
N ASN A 110 -11.51 -0.90 12.41
CA ASN A 110 -10.38 -1.78 12.06
C ASN A 110 -10.77 -3.07 11.32
N PHE A 111 -11.86 -3.06 10.57
CA PHE A 111 -12.23 -4.10 9.62
C PHE A 111 -12.78 -3.48 8.33
N SER A 112 -12.95 -4.29 7.30
CA SER A 112 -13.62 -3.88 6.06
C SER A 112 -14.58 -4.96 5.59
N THR A 113 -15.63 -4.55 4.87
CA THR A 113 -16.60 -5.46 4.27
C THR A 113 -16.77 -5.15 2.79
N ASP A 114 -17.17 -6.16 2.02
CA ASP A 114 -17.49 -6.01 0.60
C ASP A 114 -18.65 -5.03 0.37
N ALA A 115 -19.61 -4.96 1.31
CA ALA A 115 -20.70 -4.02 1.29
C ALA A 115 -20.21 -2.58 1.50
N ALA A 116 -19.48 -2.32 2.57
CA ALA A 116 -18.95 -0.99 2.86
C ALA A 116 -18.02 -0.49 1.74
N TYR A 117 -17.18 -1.37 1.18
CA TYR A 117 -16.30 -1.04 0.06
C TYR A 117 -17.07 -0.50 -1.15
N ARG A 118 -18.26 -1.05 -1.43
CA ARG A 118 -19.13 -0.59 -2.52
C ARG A 118 -19.86 0.69 -2.15
N TYR A 119 -20.50 0.73 -1.00
CA TYR A 119 -21.27 1.90 -0.59
C TYR A 119 -20.42 3.15 -0.37
N GLU A 120 -19.20 3.03 0.13
CA GLU A 120 -18.30 4.19 0.29
C GLU A 120 -17.85 4.82 -1.04
N ARG A 121 -17.98 4.07 -2.16
CA ARG A 121 -17.68 4.54 -3.53
C ARG A 121 -18.92 4.91 -4.31
N GLY A 122 -20.08 4.45 -3.87
CA GLY A 122 -21.36 4.67 -4.50
C GLY A 122 -21.95 3.41 -5.13
N VAL A 123 -23.18 3.15 -4.80
CA VAL A 123 -24.01 2.09 -5.37
C VAL A 123 -25.16 2.74 -6.13
N ASP A 124 -25.55 2.19 -7.25
CA ASP A 124 -26.61 2.74 -8.10
C ASP A 124 -27.90 2.98 -7.32
N PHE A 125 -28.30 4.22 -7.17
CA PHE A 125 -29.50 4.58 -6.41
C PHE A 125 -30.81 4.41 -7.23
N ALA A 126 -30.74 4.44 -8.57
CA ALA A 126 -31.91 4.36 -9.41
C ALA A 126 -32.44 2.94 -9.57
N SER A 127 -31.57 1.93 -9.52
CA SER A 127 -31.92 0.51 -9.74
C SER A 127 -32.26 -0.26 -8.46
N THR A 128 -32.47 0.42 -7.32
CA THR A 128 -32.69 -0.22 -6.02
C THR A 128 -33.87 -1.20 -6.01
N ALA A 129 -35.01 -0.78 -6.51
CA ALA A 129 -36.24 -1.62 -6.59
C ALA A 129 -36.06 -2.77 -7.59
N GLU A 130 -35.48 -2.50 -8.77
CA GLU A 130 -35.22 -3.53 -9.80
C GLU A 130 -34.30 -4.64 -9.26
N HIS A 131 -33.25 -4.26 -8.56
CA HIS A 131 -32.34 -5.23 -7.94
C HIS A 131 -33.00 -6.02 -6.80
N LEU A 132 -33.94 -5.39 -6.06
CA LEU A 132 -34.74 -6.10 -5.07
C LEU A 132 -35.66 -7.15 -5.72
N GLU A 133 -36.29 -6.84 -6.83
CA GLU A 133 -37.09 -7.79 -7.59
C GLU A 133 -36.25 -8.95 -8.13
N TYR A 134 -35.03 -8.63 -8.63
CA TYR A 134 -34.10 -9.63 -9.13
C TYR A 134 -33.67 -10.62 -8.06
N ILE A 135 -33.25 -10.14 -6.88
CA ILE A 135 -32.85 -11.02 -5.78
C ILE A 135 -34.04 -11.84 -5.25
N THR A 136 -35.23 -11.23 -5.19
CA THR A 136 -36.44 -11.93 -4.79
C THR A 136 -36.75 -13.11 -5.73
N ARG A 137 -36.61 -12.91 -7.05
CA ARG A 137 -36.78 -13.99 -8.05
C ARG A 137 -35.75 -15.12 -7.82
N LEU A 138 -34.48 -14.78 -7.61
CA LEU A 138 -33.46 -15.81 -7.33
C LEU A 138 -33.77 -16.60 -6.06
N VAL A 139 -34.27 -15.94 -5.02
CA VAL A 139 -34.68 -16.63 -3.78
C VAL A 139 -35.85 -17.57 -4.06
N LEU A 140 -36.84 -17.16 -4.83
CA LEU A 140 -38.00 -18.01 -5.21
C LEU A 140 -37.57 -19.20 -6.05
N ASP A 141 -36.70 -18.98 -7.03
CA ASP A 141 -36.25 -20.03 -7.97
C ASP A 141 -35.39 -21.11 -7.27
N ILE A 142 -34.62 -20.72 -6.26
CA ILE A 142 -33.63 -21.60 -5.60
C ILE A 142 -34.16 -22.18 -4.29
N CYS A 143 -34.83 -21.37 -3.48
CA CYS A 143 -35.27 -21.71 -2.13
C CYS A 143 -36.79 -21.79 -1.99
N GLY A 144 -37.55 -21.34 -2.98
CA GLY A 144 -39.01 -21.30 -2.94
C GLY A 144 -39.69 -22.66 -3.01
N THR A 145 -40.90 -22.73 -2.48
CA THR A 145 -41.83 -23.88 -2.58
C THR A 145 -43.12 -23.43 -3.21
N PRO A 146 -44.03 -24.32 -3.65
CA PRO A 146 -45.32 -23.91 -4.18
C PRO A 146 -46.17 -23.04 -3.22
N GLU A 147 -45.91 -23.12 -1.92
CA GLU A 147 -46.57 -22.35 -0.88
C GLU A 147 -45.91 -21.01 -0.57
N THR A 148 -44.74 -20.75 -1.14
CA THR A 148 -44.01 -19.52 -0.88
C THR A 148 -44.77 -18.31 -1.41
N THR A 149 -44.94 -17.31 -0.56
CA THR A 149 -45.61 -16.06 -0.89
C THR A 149 -44.67 -14.88 -0.76
N VAL A 150 -44.90 -13.85 -1.57
CA VAL A 150 -44.10 -12.61 -1.54
C VAL A 150 -44.99 -11.47 -1.09
N GLY A 151 -44.56 -10.74 -0.07
CA GLY A 151 -45.25 -9.55 0.41
C GLY A 151 -45.02 -8.34 -0.53
N PRO A 152 -45.72 -7.23 -0.28
CA PRO A 152 -45.53 -6.01 -1.06
C PRO A 152 -44.12 -5.40 -0.84
N VAL A 153 -43.57 -4.81 -1.90
CA VAL A 153 -42.35 -4.01 -1.81
C VAL A 153 -42.66 -2.66 -1.16
N ALA A 154 -41.91 -2.32 -0.15
CA ALA A 154 -41.91 -1.00 0.47
C ALA A 154 -40.67 -0.20 0.00
N ASP A 155 -40.89 0.77 -0.91
CA ASP A 155 -39.82 1.67 -1.37
C ASP A 155 -40.00 3.04 -0.70
N VAL A 156 -39.09 3.36 0.20
CA VAL A 156 -39.09 4.62 0.98
C VAL A 156 -37.91 5.48 0.56
N GLN A 157 -38.19 6.51 -0.23
CA GLN A 157 -37.20 7.45 -0.74
C GLN A 157 -37.26 8.76 0.07
N THR A 158 -36.25 9.01 0.89
CA THR A 158 -36.12 10.25 1.68
C THR A 158 -35.29 11.32 1.00
N ALA A 159 -34.18 10.93 0.40
CA ALA A 159 -33.32 11.80 -0.40
C ALA A 159 -32.50 10.96 -1.38
N LEU A 160 -32.40 11.39 -2.63
CA LEU A 160 -31.58 10.77 -3.65
C LEU A 160 -30.55 11.77 -4.18
N PRO A 161 -29.37 11.32 -4.64
CA PRO A 161 -28.41 12.20 -5.26
C PRO A 161 -28.93 12.85 -6.53
N THR A 162 -28.60 14.12 -6.74
CA THR A 162 -28.79 14.80 -8.02
C THR A 162 -27.52 14.79 -8.80
N ARG A 163 -27.54 14.31 -10.05
CA ARG A 163 -26.37 14.26 -10.94
C ARG A 163 -26.35 15.52 -11.79
N ALA A 164 -25.41 16.41 -11.50
CA ALA A 164 -25.20 17.62 -12.32
C ALA A 164 -24.54 17.25 -13.65
N PRO A 165 -24.95 17.85 -14.77
CA PRO A 165 -24.26 17.67 -16.05
C PRO A 165 -22.81 18.12 -15.98
N VAL A 166 -21.92 17.34 -16.56
CA VAL A 166 -20.47 17.63 -16.65
C VAL A 166 -20.15 18.03 -18.09
N LYS A 167 -19.38 19.09 -18.26
CA LYS A 167 -18.98 19.59 -19.59
C LYS A 167 -17.54 19.18 -19.90
N MET A 168 -17.32 18.69 -21.13
CA MET A 168 -16.00 18.39 -21.67
C MET A 168 -15.76 19.15 -22.98
N ARG A 169 -14.73 19.99 -23.00
CA ARG A 169 -14.28 20.70 -24.20
C ARG A 169 -13.37 19.78 -25.04
N VAL A 170 -13.68 19.66 -26.32
CA VAL A 170 -12.88 18.84 -27.27
C VAL A 170 -11.42 19.25 -27.27
N ASP A 171 -11.14 20.54 -27.36
CA ASP A 171 -9.76 21.06 -27.38
C ASP A 171 -9.02 20.77 -26.06
N ARG A 172 -9.73 20.82 -24.91
CA ARG A 172 -9.14 20.46 -23.62
C ARG A 172 -8.80 18.98 -23.57
N CYS A 173 -9.71 18.11 -24.04
CA CYS A 173 -9.48 16.69 -24.13
C CYS A 173 -8.23 16.37 -24.96
N ARG A 174 -8.13 16.91 -26.19
CA ARG A 174 -6.96 16.75 -27.06
C ARG A 174 -5.66 17.23 -26.42
N LYS A 175 -5.73 18.41 -25.76
CA LYS A 175 -4.57 18.98 -25.08
C LYS A 175 -4.10 18.11 -23.91
N VAL A 176 -5.00 17.57 -23.10
CA VAL A 176 -4.67 16.75 -21.93
C VAL A 176 -4.15 15.39 -22.35
N VAL A 177 -4.83 14.74 -23.29
CA VAL A 177 -4.45 13.41 -23.80
C VAL A 177 -3.20 13.48 -24.69
N GLY A 178 -2.96 14.62 -25.33
CA GLY A 178 -1.75 14.85 -26.16
C GLY A 178 -1.83 14.31 -27.58
N VAL A 179 -3.04 13.92 -28.04
CA VAL A 179 -3.30 13.44 -29.41
C VAL A 179 -4.60 14.04 -29.96
N GLU A 180 -4.67 14.13 -31.29
CA GLU A 180 -5.87 14.54 -32.02
C GLU A 180 -6.89 13.41 -32.06
N ILE A 181 -7.75 13.33 -31.04
CA ILE A 181 -8.86 12.37 -31.03
C ILE A 181 -10.03 12.96 -31.85
N PRO A 182 -10.55 12.22 -32.87
CA PRO A 182 -11.74 12.64 -33.59
C PRO A 182 -12.98 12.79 -32.70
N VAL A 183 -13.82 13.76 -32.98
CA VAL A 183 -15.08 13.98 -32.22
C VAL A 183 -15.95 12.74 -32.24
N GLU A 184 -16.05 12.06 -33.37
CA GLU A 184 -16.82 10.82 -33.54
C GLU A 184 -16.31 9.68 -32.63
N SER A 185 -15.02 9.66 -32.33
CA SER A 185 -14.44 8.69 -31.37
C SER A 185 -14.84 9.02 -29.93
N MET A 186 -14.91 10.30 -29.58
CA MET A 186 -15.41 10.76 -28.27
C MET A 186 -16.88 10.42 -28.10
N GLU A 187 -17.72 10.72 -29.10
CA GLU A 187 -19.12 10.33 -29.10
C GLU A 187 -19.31 8.81 -28.96
N THR A 188 -18.51 8.04 -29.72
CA THR A 188 -18.56 6.58 -29.66
C THR A 188 -18.20 6.08 -28.26
N SER A 189 -17.26 6.72 -27.59
CA SER A 189 -16.88 6.39 -26.22
C SER A 189 -18.07 6.60 -25.27
N PHE A 190 -18.72 7.75 -25.32
CA PHE A 190 -19.89 8.03 -24.47
C PHE A 190 -21.08 7.12 -24.78
N LYS A 191 -21.37 6.85 -26.06
CA LYS A 191 -22.42 5.89 -26.48
C LYS A 191 -22.16 4.48 -25.93
N ARG A 192 -20.92 4.00 -26.01
CA ARG A 192 -20.53 2.68 -25.48
C ARG A 192 -20.62 2.58 -23.96
N LEU A 193 -20.44 3.70 -23.25
CA LEU A 193 -20.59 3.78 -21.81
C LEU A 193 -22.06 3.96 -21.37
N GLY A 194 -22.98 4.15 -22.32
CA GLY A 194 -24.39 4.42 -22.02
C GLY A 194 -24.61 5.79 -21.40
N PHE A 195 -23.76 6.78 -21.71
CA PHE A 195 -23.93 8.13 -21.21
C PHE A 195 -24.89 8.94 -22.08
N ASP A 196 -25.81 9.63 -21.43
CA ASP A 196 -26.63 10.64 -22.09
C ASP A 196 -25.82 11.92 -22.28
N PHE A 197 -25.72 12.40 -23.51
CA PHE A 197 -24.96 13.60 -23.82
C PHE A 197 -25.54 14.43 -24.95
N THR A 198 -25.16 15.71 -24.97
CA THR A 198 -25.32 16.61 -26.10
C THR A 198 -23.95 17.12 -26.54
N TYR A 199 -23.83 17.43 -27.84
CA TYR A 199 -22.63 18.05 -28.40
C TYR A 199 -23.01 19.34 -29.11
N ASP A 200 -22.40 20.45 -28.72
CA ASP A 200 -22.62 21.76 -29.34
C ASP A 200 -21.33 22.60 -29.23
N ASP A 201 -20.97 23.27 -30.30
CA ASP A 201 -19.85 24.21 -30.41
C ASP A 201 -18.55 23.72 -29.73
N GLY A 202 -18.15 22.47 -29.99
CA GLY A 202 -16.90 21.89 -29.46
C GLY A 202 -16.97 21.46 -28.00
N VAL A 203 -18.16 21.39 -27.42
CA VAL A 203 -18.37 21.01 -26.01
C VAL A 203 -19.38 19.86 -25.91
N PHE A 204 -18.98 18.80 -25.25
CA PHE A 204 -19.88 17.75 -24.78
C PHE A 204 -20.47 18.15 -23.42
N THR A 205 -21.77 17.99 -23.28
CA THR A 205 -22.46 18.09 -21.99
C THR A 205 -23.04 16.72 -21.67
N VAL A 206 -22.49 16.05 -20.65
CA VAL A 206 -22.81 14.66 -20.29
C VAL A 206 -23.53 14.65 -18.96
N VAL A 207 -24.65 13.94 -18.88
CA VAL A 207 -25.33 13.63 -17.61
C VAL A 207 -24.79 12.30 -17.10
N PRO A 208 -24.01 12.26 -16.01
CA PRO A 208 -23.49 11.02 -15.49
C PRO A 208 -24.62 10.08 -15.05
N PRO A 209 -24.60 8.79 -15.42
CA PRO A 209 -25.60 7.84 -14.96
C PRO A 209 -25.56 7.65 -13.44
N SER A 210 -26.64 7.14 -12.87
CA SER A 210 -26.84 6.98 -11.43
C SER A 210 -25.78 6.11 -10.73
N PHE A 211 -25.14 5.23 -11.46
CA PHE A 211 -24.08 4.33 -10.94
C PHE A 211 -22.65 4.88 -11.05
N ARG A 212 -22.43 6.03 -11.70
CA ARG A 212 -21.12 6.64 -11.90
C ARG A 212 -20.93 7.82 -10.95
N PHE A 213 -20.57 7.54 -9.70
CA PHE A 213 -20.31 8.55 -8.67
C PHE A 213 -18.99 9.29 -8.84
N ASP A 214 -18.09 8.73 -9.62
CA ASP A 214 -16.75 9.21 -9.92
C ASP A 214 -16.72 10.34 -10.95
N ILE A 215 -17.78 10.52 -11.77
CA ILE A 215 -17.82 11.54 -12.82
C ILE A 215 -18.40 12.83 -12.25
N GLU A 216 -17.54 13.80 -11.96
CA GLU A 216 -17.92 15.10 -11.37
C GLU A 216 -17.33 16.29 -12.13
N ILE A 217 -16.16 16.11 -12.78
CA ILE A 217 -15.42 17.18 -13.45
C ILE A 217 -15.04 16.82 -14.89
N GLU A 218 -14.55 17.80 -15.64
CA GLU A 218 -14.14 17.65 -17.04
C GLU A 218 -13.12 16.55 -17.25
N GLU A 219 -12.16 16.44 -16.33
CA GLU A 219 -11.06 15.48 -16.38
C GLU A 219 -11.56 14.03 -16.29
N ASP A 220 -12.63 13.76 -15.58
CA ASP A 220 -13.22 12.42 -15.47
C ASP A 220 -13.76 11.95 -16.84
N LEU A 221 -14.38 12.85 -17.59
CA LEU A 221 -14.85 12.54 -18.97
C LEU A 221 -13.68 12.38 -19.93
N ILE A 222 -12.59 13.15 -19.77
CA ILE A 222 -11.37 13.00 -20.55
C ILE A 222 -10.72 11.64 -20.29
N GLU A 223 -10.71 11.17 -19.05
CA GLU A 223 -10.23 9.85 -18.68
C GLU A 223 -11.00 8.75 -19.41
N GLU A 224 -12.33 8.81 -19.41
CA GLU A 224 -13.19 7.85 -20.10
C GLU A 224 -12.90 7.80 -21.61
N VAL A 225 -12.74 8.97 -22.22
CA VAL A 225 -12.36 9.04 -23.65
C VAL A 225 -10.98 8.41 -23.89
N ALA A 226 -9.98 8.77 -23.09
CA ALA A 226 -8.61 8.25 -23.25
C ALA A 226 -8.55 6.73 -23.07
N ARG A 227 -9.26 6.22 -22.05
CA ARG A 227 -9.34 4.79 -21.74
C ARG A 227 -9.95 3.96 -22.87
N LEU A 228 -11.04 4.45 -23.46
CA LEU A 228 -11.72 3.75 -24.56
C LEU A 228 -11.07 3.98 -25.92
N TYR A 229 -10.38 5.11 -26.11
CA TYR A 229 -9.55 5.34 -27.29
C TYR A 229 -8.38 4.35 -27.35
N GLY A 230 -7.81 4.02 -26.19
CA GLY A 230 -6.74 3.05 -25.99
C GLY A 230 -5.45 3.73 -25.57
N LEU A 231 -5.01 3.43 -24.33
CA LEU A 231 -3.79 4.02 -23.75
C LEU A 231 -2.53 3.67 -24.54
N GLU A 232 -2.52 2.53 -25.21
CA GLU A 232 -1.43 2.07 -26.08
C GLU A 232 -1.24 2.94 -27.34
N LYS A 233 -2.25 3.75 -27.70
CA LYS A 233 -2.17 4.68 -28.84
C LYS A 233 -1.64 6.06 -28.43
N LEU A 234 -1.47 6.30 -27.12
CA LEU A 234 -0.96 7.57 -26.63
C LEU A 234 0.56 7.61 -26.76
N PRO A 235 1.13 8.72 -27.29
CA PRO A 235 2.57 8.83 -27.45
C PRO A 235 3.26 9.05 -26.13
N ASP A 236 4.31 8.30 -25.86
CA ASP A 236 5.23 8.56 -24.76
C ASP A 236 6.16 9.72 -25.13
N ARG A 237 5.85 10.92 -24.66
CA ARG A 237 6.62 12.13 -24.94
C ARG A 237 7.18 12.67 -23.63
N PRO A 238 8.51 12.86 -23.54
CA PRO A 238 9.11 13.51 -22.38
C PRO A 238 8.57 14.95 -22.25
N PRO A 239 8.29 15.42 -21.03
CA PRO A 239 7.82 16.76 -20.83
C PRO A 239 8.89 17.79 -21.19
N LEU A 240 8.48 18.85 -21.86
CA LEU A 240 9.34 20.01 -22.10
C LEU A 240 9.38 20.87 -20.84
N ALA A 241 10.55 20.97 -20.20
CA ALA A 241 10.77 21.83 -19.05
C ALA A 241 11.94 22.77 -19.29
N ARG A 242 11.86 23.99 -18.76
CA ARG A 242 13.03 24.88 -18.70
C ARG A 242 14.03 24.28 -17.73
N SER A 243 15.17 23.83 -18.24
CA SER A 243 16.28 23.36 -17.42
C SER A 243 17.25 24.52 -17.16
N ALA A 244 17.40 24.90 -15.90
CA ALA A 244 18.49 25.78 -15.48
C ALA A 244 19.63 24.89 -15.00
N MET A 245 20.76 24.93 -15.69
CA MET A 245 21.97 24.27 -15.22
C MET A 245 22.45 24.98 -13.97
N LYS A 246 22.44 24.26 -12.85
CA LYS A 246 23.10 24.70 -11.62
C LYS A 246 24.45 24.01 -11.57
N PRO A 247 25.56 24.75 -11.41
CA PRO A 247 26.86 24.13 -11.26
C PRO A 247 26.86 23.23 -10.01
N SER A 248 27.33 22.00 -10.16
CA SER A 248 27.56 21.10 -9.03
C SER A 248 28.62 21.70 -8.12
N ARG A 249 28.48 21.49 -6.80
CA ARG A 249 29.56 21.87 -5.86
C ARG A 249 30.76 20.96 -6.09
N GLU A 250 31.89 21.54 -6.45
CA GLU A 250 33.14 20.81 -6.73
C GLU A 250 33.66 20.02 -5.52
N GLU A 251 33.29 20.46 -4.33
CA GLU A 251 33.67 19.84 -3.05
C GLU A 251 32.90 18.54 -2.73
N ARG A 252 31.90 18.20 -3.53
CA ARG A 252 31.01 17.08 -3.22
C ARG A 252 31.04 16.03 -4.32
N ARG A 253 31.51 14.83 -3.96
CA ARG A 253 31.42 13.70 -4.87
C ARG A 253 29.95 13.29 -5.03
N ASP A 254 29.53 13.13 -6.28
CA ASP A 254 28.21 12.67 -6.64
C ASP A 254 28.00 11.20 -6.24
N GLN A 255 26.76 10.85 -5.87
CA GLN A 255 26.37 9.48 -5.56
C GLN A 255 26.58 8.52 -6.74
N HIS A 256 26.37 8.98 -7.98
CA HIS A 256 26.65 8.19 -9.16
C HIS A 256 28.14 7.85 -9.31
N ALA A 257 29.02 8.78 -8.97
CA ALA A 257 30.46 8.53 -8.96
C ALA A 257 30.84 7.47 -7.92
N LEU A 258 30.24 7.51 -6.72
CA LEU A 258 30.46 6.49 -5.69
C LEU A 258 29.95 5.10 -6.12
N ARG A 259 28.75 5.02 -6.73
CA ARG A 259 28.20 3.76 -7.26
C ARG A 259 29.09 3.17 -8.34
N ARG A 260 29.53 4.00 -9.28
CA ARG A 260 30.40 3.58 -10.37
C ARG A 260 31.72 3.04 -9.83
N GLU A 261 32.34 3.74 -8.89
CA GLU A 261 33.61 3.32 -8.28
C GLU A 261 33.47 1.96 -7.57
N MET A 262 32.39 1.74 -6.81
CA MET A 262 32.12 0.45 -6.19
C MET A 262 31.89 -0.66 -7.22
N ALA A 263 31.13 -0.36 -8.29
CA ALA A 263 30.90 -1.32 -9.36
C ALA A 263 32.18 -1.68 -10.12
N GLU A 264 33.06 -0.71 -10.39
CA GLU A 264 34.37 -0.93 -11.04
C GLU A 264 35.31 -1.78 -10.15
N GLN A 265 35.08 -1.78 -8.85
CA GLN A 265 35.80 -2.68 -7.90
C GLN A 265 35.12 -4.06 -7.76
N GLY A 266 34.11 -4.36 -8.58
CA GLY A 266 33.45 -5.65 -8.63
C GLY A 266 32.38 -5.86 -7.55
N TYR A 267 31.87 -4.78 -6.94
CA TYR A 267 30.74 -4.86 -6.01
C TYR A 267 29.41 -4.67 -6.76
N GLN A 268 28.40 -5.42 -6.37
CA GLN A 268 27.03 -5.26 -6.84
C GLN A 268 26.21 -4.41 -5.89
N GLU A 269 25.46 -3.43 -6.41
CA GLU A 269 24.56 -2.59 -5.62
C GLU A 269 23.35 -3.38 -5.13
N LEU A 270 23.00 -3.16 -3.88
CA LEU A 270 21.79 -3.67 -3.25
C LEU A 270 20.87 -2.53 -2.85
N ILE A 271 19.58 -2.82 -2.82
CA ILE A 271 18.55 -1.97 -2.24
C ILE A 271 17.77 -2.81 -1.23
N ASN A 272 18.07 -2.58 0.06
CA ASN A 272 17.40 -3.26 1.15
C ASN A 272 16.32 -2.37 1.81
N PHE A 273 15.43 -3.00 2.59
CA PHE A 273 14.46 -2.26 3.39
C PHE A 273 15.15 -1.39 4.44
N SER A 274 14.60 -0.20 4.66
CA SER A 274 15.01 0.69 5.75
C SER A 274 14.44 0.26 7.10
N PHE A 275 13.49 -0.66 7.09
CA PHE A 275 12.87 -1.28 8.27
C PHE A 275 13.52 -2.63 8.49
N VAL A 276 13.95 -2.88 9.72
CA VAL A 276 14.77 -4.05 10.07
C VAL A 276 14.26 -4.69 11.37
N PRO A 277 14.67 -5.95 11.64
CA PRO A 277 14.45 -6.54 12.95
C PRO A 277 15.16 -5.75 14.05
N GLU A 278 14.53 -5.61 15.20
CA GLU A 278 15.13 -4.92 16.35
C GLU A 278 16.44 -5.54 16.80
N ASP A 279 16.57 -6.86 16.70
CA ASP A 279 17.80 -7.57 17.03
C ASP A 279 19.00 -7.12 16.18
N TRP A 280 18.78 -6.66 14.93
CA TRP A 280 19.87 -6.15 14.11
C TRP A 280 20.47 -4.87 14.68
N GLU A 281 19.63 -4.00 15.20
CA GLU A 281 20.08 -2.75 15.85
C GLU A 281 20.96 -3.05 17.07
N ARG A 282 20.56 -4.01 17.89
CA ARG A 282 21.36 -4.43 19.06
C ARG A 282 22.65 -5.14 18.65
N VAL A 283 22.59 -6.09 17.72
CA VAL A 283 23.74 -6.94 17.34
C VAL A 283 24.76 -6.16 16.51
N PHE A 284 24.32 -5.42 15.51
CA PHE A 284 25.21 -4.77 14.56
C PHE A 284 25.50 -3.31 14.91
N ALA A 285 24.57 -2.59 15.53
CA ALA A 285 24.73 -1.19 15.85
C ALA A 285 25.04 -0.92 17.32
N GLY A 286 24.76 -1.88 18.22
CA GLY A 286 24.82 -1.65 19.66
C GLY A 286 23.75 -0.63 20.11
N ASN A 287 22.64 -0.55 19.42
CA ASN A 287 21.56 0.40 19.65
C ASN A 287 20.37 -0.29 20.32
N ASP A 288 20.14 0.04 21.58
CA ASP A 288 19.02 -0.51 22.37
C ASP A 288 17.75 0.35 22.32
N SER A 289 17.79 1.48 21.62
CA SER A 289 16.65 2.43 21.51
C SER A 289 16.43 2.90 20.07
N PRO A 290 16.16 1.99 19.12
CA PRO A 290 15.87 2.35 17.75
C PRO A 290 14.51 3.04 17.62
N ILE A 291 14.33 3.78 16.52
CA ILE A 291 13.03 4.35 16.16
C ILE A 291 12.08 3.20 15.77
N ARG A 292 10.98 3.05 16.51
CA ARG A 292 9.95 2.02 16.27
C ARG A 292 8.89 2.51 15.31
N LEU A 293 8.40 1.62 14.45
CA LEU A 293 7.23 1.87 13.62
C LEU A 293 5.94 1.63 14.43
N LEU A 294 4.94 2.48 14.21
CA LEU A 294 3.63 2.34 14.83
C LEU A 294 2.84 1.14 14.28
N ASN A 295 2.98 0.90 12.97
CA ASN A 295 2.24 -0.13 12.23
C ASN A 295 3.17 -0.84 11.22
N PRO A 296 4.10 -1.68 11.70
CA PRO A 296 5.02 -2.37 10.82
C PRO A 296 4.27 -3.34 9.89
N ILE A 297 4.73 -3.45 8.63
CA ILE A 297 4.17 -4.37 7.63
C ILE A 297 4.30 -5.83 8.10
N ALA A 298 5.38 -6.13 8.82
CA ALA A 298 5.64 -7.44 9.41
C ALA A 298 6.42 -7.25 10.71
N SER A 299 6.28 -8.18 11.66
CA SER A 299 6.93 -8.11 12.98
C SER A 299 8.45 -7.98 12.91
N GLN A 300 9.09 -8.61 11.92
CA GLN A 300 10.52 -8.51 11.66
C GLN A 300 10.97 -7.19 11.00
N LEU A 301 10.05 -6.33 10.59
CA LEU A 301 10.33 -5.02 10.00
C LEU A 301 9.85 -3.90 10.93
N SER A 302 10.23 -3.97 12.21
CA SER A 302 9.62 -3.20 13.28
C SER A 302 10.33 -1.91 13.65
N VAL A 303 11.60 -1.74 13.25
CA VAL A 303 12.41 -0.56 13.60
C VAL A 303 13.14 0.03 12.40
N MET A 304 13.50 1.31 12.51
CA MET A 304 14.32 1.99 11.52
C MET A 304 15.80 1.65 11.74
N ARG A 305 16.50 1.30 10.66
CA ARG A 305 17.94 0.95 10.71
C ARG A 305 18.83 2.17 11.00
N THR A 306 19.85 2.00 11.84
CA THR A 306 20.91 2.99 12.06
C THR A 306 22.17 2.69 11.29
N GLN A 307 22.26 1.51 10.64
CA GLN A 307 23.37 1.10 9.78
C GLN A 307 22.94 0.09 8.71
N LEU A 308 23.83 -0.20 7.75
CA LEU A 308 23.53 -1.01 6.57
C LEU A 308 24.03 -2.47 6.66
N ILE A 309 24.90 -2.80 7.62
CA ILE A 309 25.59 -4.11 7.66
C ILE A 309 24.60 -5.28 7.82
N GLY A 310 23.55 -5.12 8.64
CA GLY A 310 22.56 -6.19 8.82
C GLY A 310 21.94 -6.66 7.51
N GLY A 311 21.54 -5.72 6.65
CA GLY A 311 20.99 -6.04 5.32
C GLY A 311 22.01 -6.74 4.40
N LEU A 312 23.29 -6.30 4.43
CA LEU A 312 24.33 -6.92 3.64
C LEU A 312 24.64 -8.37 4.09
N VAL A 313 24.60 -8.62 5.40
CA VAL A 313 24.82 -9.96 5.98
C VAL A 313 23.66 -10.90 5.64
N ASP A 314 22.43 -10.41 5.68
CA ASP A 314 21.25 -11.19 5.31
C ASP A 314 21.29 -11.60 3.83
N ILE A 315 21.63 -10.67 2.95
CA ILE A 315 21.82 -10.95 1.51
C ILE A 315 23.01 -11.90 1.28
N LEU A 316 24.08 -11.81 2.06
CA LEU A 316 25.15 -12.80 2.01
C LEU A 316 24.61 -14.21 2.32
N LYS A 317 23.89 -14.40 3.44
CA LYS A 317 23.27 -15.67 3.81
C LYS A 317 22.34 -16.19 2.70
N TYR A 318 21.49 -15.30 2.14
CA TYR A 318 20.61 -15.64 1.03
C TYR A 318 21.36 -16.20 -0.19
N ASN A 319 22.51 -15.60 -0.55
CA ASN A 319 23.33 -16.03 -1.69
C ASN A 319 24.09 -17.33 -1.39
N LEU A 320 24.64 -17.49 -0.17
CA LEU A 320 25.29 -18.73 0.24
C LEU A 320 24.35 -19.93 0.20
N ASN A 321 23.10 -19.76 0.63
CA ASN A 321 22.07 -20.79 0.53
C ASN A 321 21.77 -21.20 -0.93
N ARG A 322 22.16 -20.35 -1.91
CA ARG A 322 22.09 -20.61 -3.36
C ARG A 322 23.43 -21.01 -3.97
N ARG A 323 24.38 -21.43 -3.11
CA ARG A 323 25.71 -21.93 -3.51
C ARG A 323 26.62 -20.88 -4.15
N ALA A 324 26.41 -19.58 -3.85
CA ALA A 324 27.37 -18.57 -4.22
C ALA A 324 28.66 -18.76 -3.39
N GLU A 325 29.81 -18.87 -4.04
CA GLU A 325 31.11 -19.05 -3.37
C GLU A 325 31.79 -17.70 -3.09
N ARG A 326 31.49 -16.67 -3.88
CA ARG A 326 32.06 -15.33 -3.79
C ARG A 326 30.93 -14.29 -3.86
N VAL A 327 30.91 -13.36 -2.90
CA VAL A 327 29.91 -12.28 -2.83
C VAL A 327 30.63 -10.97 -2.51
N ARG A 328 30.45 -9.97 -3.38
CA ARG A 328 30.85 -8.59 -3.19
C ARG A 328 29.65 -7.71 -3.43
N VAL A 329 29.14 -7.08 -2.39
CA VAL A 329 27.90 -6.30 -2.43
C VAL A 329 28.07 -4.98 -1.67
N PHE A 330 27.36 -3.96 -2.11
CA PHE A 330 27.31 -2.67 -1.42
C PHE A 330 25.90 -2.06 -1.46
N GLU A 331 25.64 -1.18 -0.54
CA GLU A 331 24.43 -0.37 -0.50
C GLU A 331 24.79 1.08 -0.20
N LEU A 332 24.16 2.00 -0.95
CA LEU A 332 24.14 3.43 -0.68
C LEU A 332 22.73 3.76 -0.17
N GLY A 333 22.55 3.85 1.14
CA GLY A 333 21.25 3.94 1.77
C GLY A 333 21.16 4.97 2.89
N ARG A 334 19.94 5.41 3.19
CA ARG A 334 19.69 6.24 4.38
C ARG A 334 19.67 5.38 5.63
N VAL A 335 20.13 5.98 6.71
CA VAL A 335 20.03 5.47 8.08
C VAL A 335 19.37 6.53 8.97
N PHE A 336 18.80 6.14 10.10
CA PHE A 336 17.87 6.98 10.84
C PHE A 336 18.26 7.04 12.31
N PHE A 337 18.46 8.25 12.80
CA PHE A 337 18.83 8.51 14.21
C PHE A 337 17.81 9.46 14.85
N PRO A 338 17.39 9.22 16.11
CA PRO A 338 16.69 10.23 16.86
C PRO A 338 17.57 11.49 16.99
N ASP A 339 17.03 12.65 16.67
CA ASP A 339 17.73 13.93 16.79
C ASP A 339 16.69 15.07 17.00
N PRO A 340 16.48 15.49 18.25
CA PRO A 340 15.50 16.52 18.58
C PRO A 340 15.76 17.89 17.94
N SER A 341 16.97 18.13 17.41
CA SER A 341 17.33 19.40 16.75
C SER A 341 16.81 19.49 15.32
N ILE A 342 16.31 18.41 14.74
CA ILE A 342 15.78 18.38 13.37
C ILE A 342 14.32 18.86 13.37
N GLU A 343 14.08 19.95 12.66
CA GLU A 343 12.74 20.50 12.44
C GLU A 343 12.07 19.91 11.19
N GLU A 344 10.73 19.99 11.16
CA GLU A 344 9.92 19.59 10.00
C GLU A 344 10.27 20.44 8.78
N GLY A 345 10.38 19.81 7.62
CA GLY A 345 10.69 20.50 6.37
C GLY A 345 10.35 19.64 5.14
N PRO A 346 10.46 20.19 3.93
CA PRO A 346 10.13 19.46 2.70
C PRO A 346 10.87 18.13 2.51
N TRP A 347 12.05 18.01 3.14
CA TRP A 347 12.94 16.83 3.01
C TRP A 347 13.39 16.28 4.36
N THR A 348 12.81 16.78 5.46
CA THR A 348 13.17 16.40 6.83
C THR A 348 11.91 16.02 7.63
N VAL A 349 12.06 15.03 8.50
CA VAL A 349 11.03 14.64 9.46
C VAL A 349 11.49 15.13 10.83
N LYS A 350 10.61 15.81 11.53
CA LYS A 350 10.89 16.34 12.87
C LYS A 350 11.41 15.27 13.79
N GLY A 351 12.51 15.57 14.47
CA GLY A 351 13.12 14.66 15.44
C GLY A 351 13.92 13.52 14.84
N VAL A 352 14.13 13.47 13.50
CA VAL A 352 14.82 12.36 12.84
C VAL A 352 15.92 12.87 11.90
N ARG A 353 17.17 12.52 12.21
CA ARG A 353 18.31 12.75 11.33
C ARG A 353 18.48 11.56 10.39
N GLN A 354 18.57 11.83 9.06
CA GLN A 354 18.55 10.82 8.00
C GLN A 354 19.77 10.93 7.07
N PRO A 355 21.00 10.70 7.57
CA PRO A 355 22.18 10.76 6.72
C PRO A 355 22.21 9.59 5.74
N GLN A 356 22.93 9.80 4.65
CA GLN A 356 23.20 8.76 3.68
C GLN A 356 24.54 8.14 3.98
N HIS A 357 24.57 6.81 4.06
CA HIS A 357 25.76 6.02 4.26
C HIS A 357 26.01 5.10 3.07
N ILE A 358 27.26 4.71 2.84
CA ILE A 358 27.61 3.63 1.95
C ILE A 358 28.25 2.51 2.79
N ALA A 359 27.80 1.28 2.57
CA ALA A 359 28.43 0.10 3.18
C ALA A 359 28.71 -0.95 2.12
N GLY A 360 29.76 -1.72 2.32
CA GLY A 360 30.15 -2.83 1.46
C GLY A 360 30.49 -4.07 2.27
N LEU A 361 30.33 -5.23 1.65
CA LEU A 361 30.68 -6.53 2.21
C LEU A 361 31.35 -7.36 1.13
N ALA A 362 32.51 -7.96 1.48
CA ALA A 362 33.21 -8.89 0.64
C ALA A 362 33.38 -10.26 1.33
N TYR A 363 33.04 -11.33 0.61
CA TYR A 363 33.09 -12.71 1.08
C TYR A 363 33.63 -13.64 0.00
N GLY A 364 34.30 -14.72 0.41
CA GLY A 364 34.82 -15.74 -0.48
C GLY A 364 36.25 -15.41 -0.96
N ASP A 365 36.55 -15.74 -2.20
CA ASP A 365 37.88 -15.50 -2.76
C ASP A 365 38.11 -14.03 -3.12
N ALA A 366 39.34 -13.57 -2.97
CA ALA A 366 39.74 -12.19 -3.27
C ALA A 366 39.58 -11.86 -4.78
N ASP A 367 39.99 -12.79 -5.62
CA ASP A 367 39.91 -12.72 -7.07
C ASP A 367 38.98 -13.80 -7.61
N ASP A 368 38.46 -13.62 -8.83
CA ASP A 368 37.76 -14.67 -9.56
C ASP A 368 38.75 -15.83 -9.88
N LYS A 369 38.20 -17.04 -9.88
CA LYS A 369 38.98 -18.25 -10.09
C LYS A 369 39.69 -18.20 -11.47
N GLN A 370 41.03 -18.26 -11.45
CA GLN A 370 41.84 -18.17 -12.67
C GLN A 370 43.12 -19.02 -12.51
N TRP A 371 43.67 -19.47 -13.63
CA TRP A 371 44.85 -20.34 -13.64
C TRP A 371 46.18 -19.60 -13.26
N GLY A 372 46.23 -18.28 -13.47
CA GLY A 372 47.45 -17.47 -13.25
C GLY A 372 47.68 -16.99 -11.81
N LYS A 373 46.73 -17.22 -10.89
CA LYS A 373 46.82 -16.82 -9.49
C LYS A 373 46.34 -17.94 -8.58
N PRO A 374 47.03 -18.20 -7.44
CA PRO A 374 46.51 -19.10 -6.41
C PRO A 374 45.27 -18.49 -5.76
N ALA A 375 44.27 -19.34 -5.49
CA ALA A 375 43.09 -18.92 -4.75
C ALA A 375 43.49 -18.52 -3.31
N ARG A 376 43.01 -17.37 -2.85
CA ARG A 376 43.11 -16.93 -1.46
C ARG A 376 41.83 -16.21 -1.07
N ARG A 377 41.44 -16.28 0.17
CA ARG A 377 40.29 -15.56 0.68
C ARG A 377 40.54 -14.06 0.73
N VAL A 378 39.45 -13.30 0.55
CA VAL A 378 39.44 -11.86 0.79
C VAL A 378 39.79 -11.58 2.26
N ASP A 379 40.62 -10.57 2.50
CA ASP A 379 41.03 -10.16 3.82
C ASP A 379 40.79 -8.65 4.08
N PHE A 380 41.18 -8.22 5.29
CA PHE A 380 41.08 -6.81 5.70
C PHE A 380 41.80 -5.85 4.73
N TYR A 381 42.93 -6.23 4.19
CA TYR A 381 43.76 -5.35 3.35
C TYR A 381 43.19 -5.19 1.94
N ASP A 382 42.47 -6.20 1.42
CA ASP A 382 41.78 -6.10 0.15
C ASP A 382 40.68 -5.02 0.24
N VAL A 383 39.79 -5.13 1.25
CA VAL A 383 38.67 -4.18 1.44
C VAL A 383 39.19 -2.80 1.89
N LYS A 384 40.33 -2.74 2.61
CA LYS A 384 41.02 -1.49 2.91
C LYS A 384 41.48 -0.80 1.62
N GLY A 385 42.08 -1.54 0.69
CA GLY A 385 42.48 -1.03 -0.63
C GLY A 385 41.28 -0.52 -1.45
N ASP A 386 40.15 -1.24 -1.42
CA ASP A 386 38.92 -0.82 -2.06
C ASP A 386 38.40 0.51 -1.47
N LEU A 387 38.42 0.66 -0.14
CA LEU A 387 38.02 1.89 0.53
C LEU A 387 38.99 3.07 0.27
N GLU A 388 40.30 2.83 0.23
CA GLU A 388 41.30 3.83 -0.14
C GLU A 388 41.09 4.32 -1.58
N ARG A 389 40.74 3.43 -2.50
CA ARG A 389 40.39 3.77 -3.89
C ARG A 389 39.10 4.57 -3.97
N LEU A 390 38.05 4.14 -3.25
CA LEU A 390 36.82 4.87 -3.14
C LEU A 390 37.02 6.30 -2.61
N ALA A 391 37.96 6.51 -1.70
CA ALA A 391 38.23 7.82 -1.12
C ALA A 391 39.22 8.68 -1.93
N ALA A 392 39.96 8.09 -2.89
CA ALA A 392 41.01 8.83 -3.65
C ALA A 392 40.45 10.13 -4.30
N PRO A 393 41.24 11.21 -4.36
CA PRO A 393 42.65 11.33 -3.98
C PRO A 393 42.90 11.56 -2.47
N MET A 394 41.89 11.54 -1.63
CA MET A 394 42.00 11.80 -0.20
C MET A 394 42.71 10.64 0.51
N LYS A 395 43.56 10.95 1.46
CA LYS A 395 44.29 9.92 2.26
C LYS A 395 43.48 9.59 3.52
N LEU A 396 43.21 8.32 3.70
CA LEU A 396 42.56 7.80 4.88
C LEU A 396 43.56 7.37 5.97
N ARG A 397 43.14 7.54 7.22
CA ARG A 397 43.89 7.05 8.39
C ARG A 397 43.05 5.99 9.10
N PHE A 398 43.64 4.85 9.40
CA PHE A 398 43.00 3.72 10.06
C PHE A 398 43.53 3.60 11.49
N VAL A 399 42.63 3.53 12.46
CA VAL A 399 42.95 3.42 13.88
C VAL A 399 42.21 2.22 14.46
N LYS A 400 42.97 1.34 15.16
CA LYS A 400 42.37 0.17 15.80
C LYS A 400 41.26 0.60 16.76
N GLU A 401 40.08 0.12 16.53
CA GLU A 401 38.89 0.41 17.34
C GLU A 401 37.87 -0.75 17.20
N ALA A 402 37.21 -1.09 18.29
CA ALA A 402 36.18 -2.14 18.30
C ALA A 402 34.80 -1.56 17.97
N PHE A 403 34.00 -2.31 17.20
CA PHE A 403 32.62 -1.98 16.85
C PHE A 403 31.72 -3.18 17.10
N PRO A 404 30.44 -2.97 17.46
CA PRO A 404 29.51 -4.07 17.74
C PRO A 404 29.42 -5.10 16.60
N ALA A 405 29.33 -4.63 15.35
CA ALA A 405 29.25 -5.49 14.17
C ALA A 405 30.53 -6.26 13.88
N LEU A 406 31.71 -5.82 14.37
CA LEU A 406 33.00 -6.26 13.88
C LEU A 406 33.82 -7.02 14.92
N HIS A 407 34.76 -7.82 14.43
CA HIS A 407 35.70 -8.56 15.27
C HIS A 407 36.55 -7.61 16.09
N PRO A 408 36.63 -7.73 17.43
CA PRO A 408 37.27 -6.74 18.30
C PRO A 408 38.79 -6.58 18.06
N GLY A 409 39.43 -7.60 17.50
CA GLY A 409 40.88 -7.57 17.19
C GLY A 409 41.20 -7.33 15.71
N ARG A 410 40.16 -7.28 14.82
CA ARG A 410 40.32 -7.16 13.36
C ARG A 410 39.41 -6.09 12.79
N SER A 411 39.39 -4.93 13.45
CA SER A 411 38.60 -3.79 13.07
C SER A 411 39.33 -2.48 13.29
N ALA A 412 38.95 -1.46 12.52
CA ALA A 412 39.52 -0.13 12.60
C ALA A 412 38.47 0.95 12.30
N ALA A 413 38.56 2.07 13.00
CA ALA A 413 37.93 3.30 12.62
C ALA A 413 38.63 3.93 11.43
N VAL A 414 37.88 4.56 10.54
CA VAL A 414 38.38 5.26 9.35
C VAL A 414 38.23 6.76 9.54
N TYR A 415 39.32 7.49 9.33
CA TYR A 415 39.38 8.94 9.47
C TYR A 415 39.80 9.62 8.17
N LEU A 416 39.15 10.73 7.87
CA LEU A 416 39.59 11.71 6.88
C LEU A 416 40.02 12.97 7.63
N GLY A 417 41.32 13.22 7.66
CA GLY A 417 41.86 14.22 8.56
C GLY A 417 41.60 13.90 10.03
N SER A 418 40.92 14.82 10.73
CA SER A 418 40.47 14.61 12.12
C SER A 418 39.10 14.00 12.23
N LYS A 419 38.30 14.01 11.15
CA LYS A 419 36.92 13.54 11.17
C LYS A 419 36.84 12.04 10.99
N ARG A 420 36.20 11.34 11.94
CA ARG A 420 35.82 9.94 11.76
C ARG A 420 34.69 9.85 10.71
N ILE A 421 34.91 9.01 9.71
CA ILE A 421 34.00 8.87 8.57
C ILE A 421 33.43 7.44 8.43
N GLY A 422 33.91 6.49 9.22
CA GLY A 422 33.40 5.12 9.13
C GLY A 422 34.24 4.11 9.89
N PHE A 423 34.06 2.86 9.53
CA PHE A 423 34.78 1.72 10.07
C PHE A 423 34.94 0.61 9.02
N ILE A 424 35.92 -0.29 9.27
CA ILE A 424 36.24 -1.46 8.45
C ILE A 424 36.66 -2.61 9.34
N GLY A 425 36.31 -3.84 8.99
CA GLY A 425 36.77 -5.03 9.70
C GLY A 425 36.06 -6.31 9.31
N GLU A 426 36.51 -7.43 9.85
CA GLU A 426 35.83 -8.70 9.75
C GLU A 426 34.55 -8.69 10.59
N LEU A 427 33.52 -9.37 10.14
CA LEU A 427 32.26 -9.51 10.90
C LEU A 427 32.54 -10.18 12.26
N HIS A 428 31.79 -9.74 13.29
CA HIS A 428 31.93 -10.29 14.64
C HIS A 428 31.66 -11.80 14.65
N PRO A 429 32.50 -12.65 15.31
CA PRO A 429 32.34 -14.11 15.30
C PRO A 429 30.96 -14.60 15.77
N LYS A 430 30.38 -13.95 16.79
CA LYS A 430 29.03 -14.28 17.27
C LYS A 430 27.95 -14.04 16.19
N ALA A 431 28.08 -12.94 15.42
CA ALA A 431 27.18 -12.66 14.32
C ALA A 431 27.38 -13.66 13.18
N ALA A 432 28.64 -13.98 12.82
CA ALA A 432 28.93 -14.99 11.82
C ALA A 432 28.33 -16.37 12.20
N GLN A 433 28.44 -16.76 13.46
CA GLN A 433 27.82 -17.99 13.98
C GLN A 433 26.29 -17.95 13.94
N ALA A 434 25.67 -16.86 14.39
CA ALA A 434 24.21 -16.70 14.38
C ALA A 434 23.62 -16.76 12.97
N TYR A 435 24.37 -16.29 11.97
CA TYR A 435 23.98 -16.38 10.55
C TYR A 435 24.48 -17.65 9.85
N GLU A 436 25.11 -18.58 10.60
CA GLU A 436 25.64 -19.87 10.08
C GLU A 436 26.61 -19.66 8.92
N LEU A 437 27.41 -18.59 8.96
CA LEU A 437 28.39 -18.31 7.92
C LEU A 437 29.62 -19.21 8.07
N PRO A 438 30.07 -19.88 7.01
CA PRO A 438 31.28 -20.76 7.06
C PRO A 438 32.55 -20.02 7.49
N HIS A 439 32.63 -18.73 7.16
CA HIS A 439 33.68 -17.80 7.63
C HIS A 439 33.17 -16.37 7.63
N ALA A 440 33.85 -15.49 8.35
CA ALA A 440 33.43 -14.10 8.46
C ALA A 440 33.71 -13.31 7.17
N PRO A 441 32.76 -12.52 6.67
CA PRO A 441 33.00 -11.54 5.62
C PRO A 441 33.78 -10.33 6.16
N VAL A 442 34.41 -9.56 5.28
CA VAL A 442 34.95 -8.24 5.60
C VAL A 442 33.95 -7.16 5.21
N CYS A 443 33.63 -6.29 6.16
CA CYS A 443 32.67 -5.22 6.00
C CYS A 443 33.35 -3.86 6.06
N LEU A 444 32.82 -2.91 5.30
CA LEU A 444 33.15 -1.48 5.40
C LEU A 444 31.87 -0.66 5.56
N LEU A 445 31.96 0.45 6.27
CA LEU A 445 30.92 1.48 6.31
C LEU A 445 31.61 2.84 6.27
N TYR A 446 31.05 3.70 5.41
CA TYR A 446 31.54 5.07 5.17
C TYR A 446 30.37 6.04 5.19
N THR A 447 30.55 7.22 5.83
CA THR A 447 29.52 8.26 6.01
C THR A 447 29.87 9.57 5.32
#